data_aebf697b80f26c96216e5058265cd4bb
#
_entry.id   aebf697b80f26c96216e5058265cd4bb
#
_cell.length_a   1.000
_cell.length_b   1.000
_cell.length_c   1.000
_cell.angle_alpha   90.00
_cell.angle_beta   90.00
_cell.angle_gamma   90.00
#
_symmetry.space_group_name_H-M   'P 1'
#
loop_
_entity.id
_entity.type
_entity.pdbx_description
1 polymer ?
#
loop_
_entity_poly.entity_id
_entity_poly.type
_entity_poly.pdbx_seq_one_letter_code
_entity_poly.pdbx_strand_id
1 'polypeptide(L)'
;MIFEKPSTRTRVSFECAIRQLGGDAVVLNAGDMQIGRGESIHDTAKVLSRYVDAIMIRCFSHDLLLGLAEHATVPVINGLTDRSHPCQLMADVMTYEEHKGDIAGSTLAWVGDGNNVAVSLIEAAKQFGFHVRVGTPPELAPPAETVAWAGDATVSLTHSAEEAVAGADAVFADTWVSMGDEDAANRHNLLAPFQVNDRLMGLADKDAIFLHCLPAHREEEVTNSVMDGPQSVVFDEAENRLHAQKAVLAWCMGALS
;
A
#
# COMPACT_ATOMS: atom_id res chain seq x y z
N MET A 1 10.65 -10.12 11.73
CA MET A 1 10.39 -9.07 10.70
C MET A 1 11.69 -8.81 9.95
N ILE A 2 11.67 -8.88 8.62
CA ILE A 2 12.85 -8.70 7.74
C ILE A 2 12.66 -7.40 6.95
N PHE A 3 13.67 -6.53 6.92
CA PHE A 3 13.64 -5.26 6.22
C PHE A 3 14.84 -5.08 5.29
N GLU A 4 14.60 -5.00 3.97
CA GLU A 4 15.57 -4.50 2.99
C GLU A 4 15.45 -2.99 2.81
N LYS A 5 14.22 -2.45 2.94
CA LYS A 5 13.90 -1.02 2.86
C LYS A 5 13.60 -0.47 4.26
N PRO A 6 14.16 0.66 4.68
CA PRO A 6 13.77 1.29 5.95
C PRO A 6 12.29 1.71 5.92
N SER A 7 11.61 1.56 7.05
CA SER A 7 10.22 2.01 7.22
C SER A 7 9.88 2.17 8.68
N THR A 8 9.72 3.40 9.13
CA THR A 8 9.29 3.72 10.50
C THR A 8 7.89 3.19 10.76
N ARG A 9 6.93 3.51 9.88
CA ARG A 9 5.52 3.12 10.05
C ARG A 9 5.32 1.62 10.07
N THR A 10 5.82 0.89 9.08
CA THR A 10 5.69 -0.58 9.03
C THR A 10 6.36 -1.24 10.22
N ARG A 11 7.56 -0.79 10.61
CA ARG A 11 8.29 -1.36 11.75
C ARG A 11 7.52 -1.15 13.05
N VAL A 12 7.16 0.09 13.35
CA VAL A 12 6.50 0.42 14.63
C VAL A 12 5.11 -0.21 14.71
N SER A 13 4.30 -0.14 13.65
CA SER A 13 2.95 -0.69 13.65
C SER A 13 2.94 -2.22 13.82
N PHE A 14 3.79 -2.95 13.12
CA PHE A 14 3.90 -4.40 13.31
C PHE A 14 4.47 -4.78 14.68
N GLU A 15 5.49 -4.09 15.16
CA GLU A 15 6.07 -4.36 16.48
C GLU A 15 5.06 -4.11 17.60
N CYS A 16 4.30 -3.00 17.52
CA CYS A 16 3.22 -2.73 18.45
C CYS A 16 2.08 -3.76 18.34
N ALA A 17 1.69 -4.14 17.11
CA ALA A 17 0.66 -5.14 16.88
C ALA A 17 1.02 -6.48 17.52
N ILE A 18 2.24 -6.97 17.29
CA ILE A 18 2.74 -8.23 17.87
C ILE A 18 2.73 -8.17 19.41
N ARG A 19 3.23 -7.08 20.00
CA ARG A 19 3.24 -6.91 21.46
C ARG A 19 1.85 -6.83 22.05
N GLN A 20 0.92 -6.16 21.39
CA GLN A 20 -0.47 -6.09 21.83
C GLN A 20 -1.21 -7.43 21.74
N LEU A 21 -0.75 -8.34 20.88
CA LEU A 21 -1.22 -9.72 20.80
C LEU A 21 -0.53 -10.65 21.81
N GLY A 22 0.41 -10.15 22.60
CA GLY A 22 1.13 -10.91 23.62
C GLY A 22 2.37 -11.63 23.10
N GLY A 23 2.82 -11.32 21.88
CA GLY A 23 4.04 -11.87 21.28
C GLY A 23 5.24 -10.93 21.36
N ASP A 24 6.37 -11.40 20.85
CA ASP A 24 7.61 -10.64 20.71
C ASP A 24 8.03 -10.55 19.24
N ALA A 25 8.73 -9.47 18.88
CA ALA A 25 9.22 -9.24 17.54
C ALA A 25 10.75 -9.24 17.48
N VAL A 26 11.30 -10.05 16.60
CA VAL A 26 12.71 -10.00 16.20
C VAL A 26 12.80 -9.21 14.89
N VAL A 27 13.60 -8.16 14.88
CA VAL A 27 13.79 -7.31 13.69
C VAL A 27 15.17 -7.59 13.09
N LEU A 28 15.19 -7.97 11.82
CA LEU A 28 16.37 -8.26 11.02
C LEU A 28 16.46 -7.26 9.88
N ASN A 29 17.60 -6.58 9.73
CA ASN A 29 17.89 -5.81 8.53
C ASN A 29 18.60 -6.73 7.53
N ALA A 30 18.27 -6.66 6.26
CA ALA A 30 18.86 -7.52 5.23
C ALA A 30 20.40 -7.39 5.18
N GLY A 31 20.93 -6.19 5.47
CA GLY A 31 22.38 -5.97 5.58
C GLY A 31 23.10 -6.81 6.65
N ASP A 32 22.37 -7.28 7.66
CA ASP A 32 22.89 -8.09 8.77
C ASP A 32 22.67 -9.60 8.53
N MET A 33 21.91 -9.97 7.49
CA MET A 33 21.58 -11.34 7.16
C MET A 33 22.56 -11.95 6.16
N GLN A 34 22.54 -13.30 6.09
CA GLN A 34 23.32 -14.07 5.14
C GLN A 34 22.62 -14.23 3.78
N ILE A 35 21.34 -13.90 3.65
CA ILE A 35 20.65 -13.81 2.36
C ILE A 35 21.42 -12.83 1.47
N GLY A 36 21.76 -13.26 0.25
CA GLY A 36 22.62 -12.47 -0.65
C GLY A 36 24.12 -12.54 -0.38
N ARG A 37 24.53 -13.25 0.71
CA ARG A 37 25.93 -13.53 1.05
C ARG A 37 26.29 -15.00 0.95
N GLY A 38 25.51 -15.79 0.17
CA GLY A 38 25.74 -17.19 -0.09
C GLY A 38 24.73 -18.15 0.56
N GLU A 39 23.87 -17.70 1.48
CA GLU A 39 22.77 -18.50 1.99
C GLU A 39 21.58 -18.47 1.04
N SER A 40 20.98 -19.62 0.77
CA SER A 40 19.81 -19.72 -0.09
C SER A 40 18.54 -19.24 0.61
N ILE A 41 17.57 -18.75 -0.17
CA ILE A 41 16.22 -18.40 0.34
C ILE A 41 15.59 -19.61 1.01
N HIS A 42 15.77 -20.81 0.41
CA HIS A 42 15.29 -22.07 0.96
C HIS A 42 15.82 -22.33 2.38
N ASP A 43 17.13 -22.22 2.58
CA ASP A 43 17.75 -22.54 3.87
C ASP A 43 17.34 -21.51 4.94
N THR A 44 17.34 -20.22 4.58
CA THR A 44 16.86 -19.17 5.48
C THR A 44 15.40 -19.40 5.89
N ALA A 45 14.52 -19.73 4.93
CA ALA A 45 13.10 -20.00 5.22
C ALA A 45 12.95 -21.20 6.16
N LYS A 46 13.70 -22.29 5.93
CA LYS A 46 13.67 -23.50 6.77
C LYS A 46 14.19 -23.23 8.19
N VAL A 47 15.26 -22.47 8.32
CA VAL A 47 15.84 -22.13 9.63
C VAL A 47 14.90 -21.21 10.41
N LEU A 48 14.45 -20.11 9.81
CA LEU A 48 13.56 -19.15 10.48
C LEU A 48 12.24 -19.80 10.92
N SER A 49 11.68 -20.69 10.10
CA SER A 49 10.46 -21.44 10.46
C SER A 49 10.61 -22.35 11.69
N ARG A 50 11.83 -22.57 12.19
CA ARG A 50 12.09 -23.30 13.44
C ARG A 50 12.15 -22.40 14.67
N TYR A 51 12.24 -21.09 14.46
CA TYR A 51 12.47 -20.12 15.53
C TYR A 51 11.28 -19.21 15.78
N VAL A 52 10.42 -19.00 14.77
CA VAL A 52 9.32 -18.02 14.83
C VAL A 52 8.00 -18.61 14.34
N ASP A 53 6.89 -17.99 14.72
CA ASP A 53 5.54 -18.43 14.36
C ASP A 53 5.01 -17.75 13.08
N ALA A 54 5.63 -16.64 12.67
CA ALA A 54 5.34 -15.95 11.42
C ALA A 54 6.55 -15.14 10.95
N ILE A 55 6.65 -14.90 9.64
CA ILE A 55 7.69 -14.07 9.03
C ILE A 55 6.99 -12.91 8.31
N MET A 56 7.32 -11.65 8.66
CA MET A 56 6.95 -10.50 7.86
C MET A 56 8.19 -10.01 7.11
N ILE A 57 8.05 -9.75 5.81
CA ILE A 57 9.15 -9.22 5.00
C ILE A 57 8.73 -7.95 4.25
N ARG A 58 9.60 -6.94 4.27
CA ARG A 58 9.55 -5.74 3.42
C ARG A 58 10.83 -5.69 2.59
N CYS A 59 10.71 -5.96 1.31
CA CYS A 59 11.82 -6.11 0.38
C CYS A 59 11.55 -5.40 -0.95
N PHE A 60 12.54 -5.42 -1.84
CA PHE A 60 12.37 -4.98 -3.22
C PHE A 60 11.73 -6.10 -4.04
N SER A 61 12.39 -7.23 -4.16
CA SER A 61 11.97 -8.34 -5.01
C SER A 61 10.72 -9.05 -4.49
N HIS A 62 9.67 -9.09 -5.32
CA HIS A 62 8.50 -9.91 -5.05
C HIS A 62 8.82 -11.41 -5.08
N ASP A 63 9.77 -11.84 -5.93
CA ASP A 63 10.20 -13.23 -6.03
C ASP A 63 10.90 -13.70 -4.74
N LEU A 64 11.61 -12.82 -4.04
CA LEU A 64 12.18 -13.13 -2.72
C LEU A 64 11.08 -13.45 -1.70
N LEU A 65 10.01 -12.66 -1.69
CA LEU A 65 8.84 -12.92 -0.84
C LEU A 65 8.21 -14.27 -1.18
N LEU A 66 7.97 -14.54 -2.47
CA LEU A 66 7.38 -15.81 -2.93
C LEU A 66 8.27 -17.00 -2.59
N GLY A 67 9.58 -16.88 -2.79
CA GLY A 67 10.55 -17.93 -2.43
C GLY A 67 10.57 -18.24 -0.91
N LEU A 68 10.46 -17.22 -0.06
CA LEU A 68 10.30 -17.43 1.38
C LEU A 68 8.97 -18.14 1.68
N ALA A 69 7.87 -17.71 1.06
CA ALA A 69 6.55 -18.29 1.27
C ALA A 69 6.48 -19.76 0.81
N GLU A 70 7.15 -20.11 -0.28
CA GLU A 70 7.20 -21.47 -0.81
C GLU A 70 7.91 -22.45 0.16
N HIS A 71 8.96 -22.00 0.82
CA HIS A 71 9.82 -22.87 1.62
C HIS A 71 9.61 -22.77 3.12
N ALA A 72 8.99 -21.71 3.63
CA ALA A 72 8.63 -21.58 5.03
C ALA A 72 7.52 -22.58 5.42
N THR A 73 7.52 -22.98 6.69
CA THR A 73 6.43 -23.79 7.29
C THR A 73 5.56 -22.95 8.23
N VAL A 74 5.81 -21.65 8.28
CA VAL A 74 5.03 -20.64 9.00
C VAL A 74 4.53 -19.59 8.01
N PRO A 75 3.49 -18.84 8.33
CA PRO A 75 2.98 -17.78 7.47
C PRO A 75 4.05 -16.75 7.10
N VAL A 76 4.04 -16.30 5.84
CA VAL A 76 4.89 -15.22 5.35
C VAL A 76 3.98 -14.05 4.95
N ILE A 77 4.18 -12.91 5.59
CA ILE A 77 3.35 -11.70 5.43
C ILE A 77 4.10 -10.69 4.57
N ASN A 78 3.45 -10.23 3.50
CA ASN A 78 3.97 -9.17 2.64
C ASN A 78 3.84 -7.80 3.34
N GLY A 79 4.94 -7.29 3.89
CA GLY A 79 5.02 -5.95 4.46
C GLY A 79 5.14 -4.83 3.42
N LEU A 80 5.64 -5.13 2.25
CA LEU A 80 5.71 -4.40 0.98
C LEU A 80 6.74 -5.06 0.06
N THR A 81 6.44 -5.08 -1.23
CA THR A 81 7.42 -5.33 -2.30
C THR A 81 7.30 -4.26 -3.38
N ASP A 82 8.16 -4.26 -4.40
CA ASP A 82 8.02 -3.36 -5.54
C ASP A 82 6.74 -3.62 -6.35
N ARG A 83 6.13 -4.80 -6.19
CA ARG A 83 4.88 -5.15 -6.87
C ARG A 83 3.63 -4.75 -6.08
N SER A 84 3.64 -4.86 -4.74
CA SER A 84 2.40 -4.66 -3.95
C SER A 84 2.65 -4.24 -2.51
N HIS A 85 1.63 -3.60 -1.92
CA HIS A 85 1.58 -3.18 -0.51
C HIS A 85 0.25 -3.57 0.16
N PRO A 86 -0.09 -4.87 0.26
CA PRO A 86 -1.43 -5.32 0.68
C PRO A 86 -1.82 -4.88 2.10
N CYS A 87 -0.86 -4.81 3.03
CA CYS A 87 -1.16 -4.36 4.40
C CYS A 87 -1.57 -2.88 4.48
N GLN A 88 -1.17 -2.06 3.49
CA GLN A 88 -1.67 -0.69 3.38
C GLN A 88 -3.15 -0.72 3.00
N LEU A 89 -3.49 -1.44 1.96
CA LEU A 89 -4.85 -1.48 1.46
C LEU A 89 -5.86 -2.06 2.45
N MET A 90 -5.45 -2.98 3.31
CA MET A 90 -6.31 -3.43 4.42
C MET A 90 -6.65 -2.29 5.39
N ALA A 91 -5.70 -1.39 5.65
CA ALA A 91 -5.94 -0.21 6.47
C ALA A 91 -6.78 0.84 5.74
N ASP A 92 -6.56 1.02 4.44
CA ASP A 92 -7.30 1.97 3.60
C ASP A 92 -8.78 1.59 3.51
N VAL A 93 -9.07 0.32 3.25
CA VAL A 93 -10.45 -0.21 3.25
C VAL A 93 -11.10 -0.02 4.61
N MET A 94 -10.40 -0.38 5.70
CA MET A 94 -10.90 -0.18 7.07
C MET A 94 -11.21 1.30 7.33
N THR A 95 -10.30 2.21 6.95
CA THR A 95 -10.48 3.65 7.13
C THR A 95 -11.66 4.19 6.31
N TYR A 96 -11.78 3.74 5.06
CA TYR A 96 -12.92 4.10 4.24
C TYR A 96 -14.24 3.68 4.92
N GLU A 97 -14.33 2.43 5.37
CA GLU A 97 -15.54 1.88 5.99
C GLU A 97 -15.90 2.57 7.32
N GLU A 98 -14.91 3.01 8.10
CA GLU A 98 -15.15 3.79 9.32
C GLU A 98 -15.73 5.17 9.03
N HIS A 99 -15.33 5.82 7.94
CA HIS A 99 -15.78 7.17 7.59
C HIS A 99 -17.01 7.21 6.69
N LYS A 100 -17.18 6.21 5.80
CA LYS A 100 -18.17 6.24 4.72
C LYS A 100 -19.16 5.05 4.76
N GLY A 101 -18.88 4.00 5.53
CA GLY A 101 -19.63 2.76 5.52
C GLY A 101 -19.11 1.76 4.47
N ASP A 102 -19.91 0.76 4.11
CA ASP A 102 -19.51 -0.32 3.21
C ASP A 102 -18.86 0.20 1.93
N ILE A 103 -17.66 -0.28 1.64
CA ILE A 103 -16.88 0.11 0.46
C ILE A 103 -17.43 -0.50 -0.85
N ALA A 104 -18.18 -1.59 -0.76
CA ALA A 104 -18.72 -2.27 -1.94
C ALA A 104 -19.63 -1.34 -2.77
N GLY A 105 -19.38 -1.27 -4.07
CA GLY A 105 -20.12 -0.41 -5.01
C GLY A 105 -19.69 1.05 -5.04
N SER A 106 -18.75 1.48 -4.19
CA SER A 106 -18.18 2.83 -4.22
C SER A 106 -17.25 3.04 -5.42
N THR A 107 -16.92 4.30 -5.72
CA THR A 107 -15.94 4.69 -6.72
C THR A 107 -14.79 5.45 -6.08
N LEU A 108 -13.60 4.88 -6.13
CA LEU A 108 -12.39 5.49 -5.59
C LEU A 108 -11.51 6.03 -6.73
N ALA A 109 -10.84 7.15 -6.50
CA ALA A 109 -9.89 7.71 -7.45
C ALA A 109 -8.46 7.54 -6.94
N TRP A 110 -7.61 6.97 -7.77
CA TRP A 110 -6.16 7.04 -7.62
C TRP A 110 -5.60 8.14 -8.51
N VAL A 111 -4.72 9.00 -8.00
CA VAL A 111 -4.14 10.10 -8.77
C VAL A 111 -2.63 10.13 -8.60
N GLY A 112 -1.90 9.93 -9.71
CA GLY A 112 -0.43 9.96 -9.71
C GLY A 112 0.21 8.76 -10.38
N ASP A 113 1.30 8.28 -9.82
CA ASP A 113 2.06 7.14 -10.33
C ASP A 113 1.32 5.81 -10.17
N GLY A 114 1.26 4.99 -11.22
CA GLY A 114 0.69 3.65 -11.20
C GLY A 114 1.56 2.61 -10.48
N ASN A 115 2.10 2.97 -9.34
CA ASN A 115 3.07 2.21 -8.55
C ASN A 115 2.47 0.98 -7.84
N ASN A 116 3.25 0.36 -6.96
CA ASN A 116 2.84 -0.83 -6.19
C ASN A 116 1.65 -0.60 -5.25
N VAL A 117 1.40 0.63 -4.79
CA VAL A 117 0.21 0.96 -3.99
C VAL A 117 -1.02 1.04 -4.89
N ALA A 118 -0.90 1.67 -6.08
CA ALA A 118 -1.96 1.67 -7.11
C ALA A 118 -2.33 0.24 -7.54
N VAL A 119 -1.33 -0.62 -7.77
CA VAL A 119 -1.54 -2.05 -8.08
C VAL A 119 -2.36 -2.71 -6.97
N SER A 120 -1.97 -2.50 -5.71
CA SER A 120 -2.69 -3.09 -4.57
C SER A 120 -4.11 -2.55 -4.42
N LEU A 121 -4.35 -1.26 -4.75
CA LEU A 121 -5.70 -0.68 -4.75
C LEU A 121 -6.58 -1.33 -5.83
N ILE A 122 -6.03 -1.60 -7.03
CA ILE A 122 -6.72 -2.33 -8.09
C ILE A 122 -7.04 -3.77 -7.64
N GLU A 123 -6.11 -4.44 -6.99
CA GLU A 123 -6.32 -5.78 -6.44
C GLU A 123 -7.41 -5.79 -5.37
N ALA A 124 -7.39 -4.80 -4.45
CA ALA A 124 -8.41 -4.63 -3.42
C ALA A 124 -9.79 -4.33 -4.02
N ALA A 125 -9.87 -3.49 -5.06
CA ALA A 125 -11.12 -3.16 -5.74
C ALA A 125 -11.86 -4.41 -6.23
N LYS A 126 -11.13 -5.37 -6.79
CA LYS A 126 -11.71 -6.64 -7.25
C LYS A 126 -12.18 -7.52 -6.10
N GLN A 127 -11.47 -7.52 -4.98
CA GLN A 127 -11.78 -8.38 -3.83
C GLN A 127 -12.95 -7.82 -3.00
N PHE A 128 -13.02 -6.50 -2.85
CA PHE A 128 -14.02 -5.82 -2.02
C PHE A 128 -15.21 -5.27 -2.84
N GLY A 129 -15.17 -5.39 -4.17
CA GLY A 129 -16.33 -5.05 -5.03
C GLY A 129 -16.56 -3.56 -5.21
N PHE A 130 -15.52 -2.72 -5.20
CA PHE A 130 -15.59 -1.32 -5.56
C PHE A 130 -14.96 -1.03 -6.93
N HIS A 131 -15.18 0.16 -7.48
CA HIS A 131 -14.56 0.60 -8.73
C HIS A 131 -13.42 1.57 -8.45
N VAL A 132 -12.28 1.40 -9.12
CA VAL A 132 -11.16 2.35 -9.04
C VAL A 132 -10.93 3.03 -10.39
N ARG A 133 -10.89 4.36 -10.40
CA ARG A 133 -10.44 5.17 -11.52
C ARG A 133 -8.99 5.62 -11.28
N VAL A 134 -8.10 5.24 -12.18
CA VAL A 134 -6.67 5.56 -12.08
C VAL A 134 -6.33 6.68 -13.05
N GLY A 135 -6.08 7.88 -12.51
CA GLY A 135 -5.57 9.05 -13.24
C GLY A 135 -4.04 9.05 -13.16
N THR A 136 -3.38 8.76 -14.29
CA THR A 136 -1.92 8.61 -14.35
C THR A 136 -1.37 9.02 -15.71
N PRO A 137 -0.11 9.53 -15.81
CA PRO A 137 0.54 9.70 -17.10
C PRO A 137 0.68 8.35 -17.82
N PRO A 138 0.62 8.31 -19.14
CA PRO A 138 0.75 7.06 -19.90
C PRO A 138 2.03 6.27 -19.58
N GLU A 139 3.13 6.98 -19.34
CA GLU A 139 4.45 6.41 -19.05
C GLU A 139 4.56 5.77 -17.67
N LEU A 140 3.63 6.12 -16.77
CA LEU A 140 3.59 5.66 -15.38
C LEU A 140 2.31 4.87 -15.06
N ALA A 141 1.67 4.32 -16.08
CA ALA A 141 0.48 3.49 -15.92
C ALA A 141 0.81 2.20 -15.14
N PRO A 142 -0.13 1.68 -14.34
CA PRO A 142 0.04 0.38 -13.68
C PRO A 142 0.20 -0.74 -14.72
N PRO A 143 0.83 -1.87 -14.34
CA PRO A 143 1.06 -2.99 -15.26
C PRO A 143 -0.23 -3.44 -15.95
N ALA A 144 -0.15 -3.59 -17.27
CA ALA A 144 -1.32 -3.94 -18.09
C ALA A 144 -1.95 -5.29 -17.69
N GLU A 145 -1.15 -6.23 -17.21
CA GLU A 145 -1.64 -7.51 -16.71
C GLU A 145 -2.50 -7.36 -15.45
N THR A 146 -2.18 -6.41 -14.56
CA THR A 146 -2.99 -6.11 -13.35
C THR A 146 -4.35 -5.54 -13.75
N VAL A 147 -4.35 -4.58 -14.70
CA VAL A 147 -5.58 -3.97 -15.21
C VAL A 147 -6.46 -5.01 -15.91
N ALA A 148 -5.87 -5.84 -16.78
CA ALA A 148 -6.57 -6.91 -17.47
C ALA A 148 -7.12 -7.98 -16.52
N TRP A 149 -6.38 -8.31 -15.46
CA TRP A 149 -6.84 -9.24 -14.43
C TRP A 149 -8.03 -8.70 -13.63
N ALA A 150 -8.01 -7.40 -13.30
CA ALA A 150 -9.11 -6.74 -12.59
C ALA A 150 -10.38 -6.67 -13.46
N GLY A 151 -10.25 -6.28 -14.73
CA GLY A 151 -11.32 -6.13 -15.70
C GLY A 151 -12.02 -4.76 -15.64
N ASP A 152 -12.66 -4.36 -16.72
CA ASP A 152 -13.24 -3.02 -16.93
C ASP A 152 -14.35 -2.66 -15.92
N ALA A 153 -15.01 -3.65 -15.33
CA ALA A 153 -16.01 -3.41 -14.28
C ALA A 153 -15.39 -2.96 -12.96
N THR A 154 -14.09 -3.20 -12.76
CA THR A 154 -13.37 -2.92 -11.51
C THR A 154 -12.43 -1.73 -11.65
N VAL A 155 -11.78 -1.56 -12.80
CA VAL A 155 -10.78 -0.51 -13.01
C VAL A 155 -10.98 0.20 -14.33
N SER A 156 -10.80 1.53 -14.32
CA SER A 156 -10.68 2.33 -15.53
C SER A 156 -9.45 3.23 -15.45
N LEU A 157 -8.72 3.35 -16.56
CA LEU A 157 -7.55 4.23 -16.68
C LEU A 157 -7.93 5.50 -17.43
N THR A 158 -7.43 6.62 -16.97
CA THR A 158 -7.47 7.90 -17.65
C THR A 158 -6.14 8.63 -17.51
N HIS A 159 -5.86 9.56 -18.43
CA HIS A 159 -4.69 10.44 -18.38
C HIS A 159 -5.03 11.84 -17.87
N SER A 160 -6.17 11.97 -17.21
CA SER A 160 -6.66 13.22 -16.58
C SER A 160 -6.96 12.96 -15.10
N ALA A 161 -6.34 13.75 -14.23
CA ALA A 161 -6.63 13.72 -12.80
C ALA A 161 -8.09 14.11 -12.53
N GLU A 162 -8.61 15.10 -13.30
CA GLU A 162 -9.99 15.59 -13.17
C GLU A 162 -11.00 14.49 -13.51
N GLU A 163 -10.78 13.75 -14.60
CA GLU A 163 -11.67 12.64 -14.98
C GLU A 163 -11.67 11.51 -13.95
N ALA A 164 -10.51 11.21 -13.37
CA ALA A 164 -10.42 10.19 -12.33
C ALA A 164 -11.20 10.60 -11.08
N VAL A 165 -11.07 11.84 -10.64
CA VAL A 165 -11.61 12.34 -9.37
C VAL A 165 -13.10 12.71 -9.47
N ALA A 166 -13.63 13.06 -10.66
CA ALA A 166 -15.00 13.55 -10.80
C ALA A 166 -16.06 12.67 -10.11
N GLY A 167 -16.65 13.14 -9.02
CA GLY A 167 -17.68 12.44 -8.23
C GLY A 167 -17.17 11.15 -7.55
N ALA A 168 -15.87 11.01 -7.28
CA ALA A 168 -15.32 9.89 -6.53
C ALA A 168 -15.62 10.01 -5.03
N ASP A 169 -15.86 8.90 -4.35
CA ASP A 169 -16.14 8.83 -2.91
C ASP A 169 -14.89 9.00 -2.05
N ALA A 170 -13.72 8.68 -2.60
CA ALA A 170 -12.41 8.91 -1.99
C ALA A 170 -11.35 9.17 -3.05
N VAL A 171 -10.33 9.96 -2.68
CA VAL A 171 -9.18 10.29 -3.52
C VAL A 171 -7.91 9.80 -2.83
N PHE A 172 -7.10 9.04 -3.56
CA PHE A 172 -5.82 8.49 -3.13
C PHE A 172 -4.67 9.12 -3.88
N ALA A 173 -3.58 9.39 -3.19
CA ALA A 173 -2.28 9.72 -3.77
C ALA A 173 -1.16 9.03 -3.02
N ASP A 174 -0.01 8.94 -3.67
CA ASP A 174 1.26 8.50 -3.07
C ASP A 174 2.41 9.34 -3.60
N THR A 175 3.57 9.21 -2.99
CA THR A 175 4.79 9.96 -3.37
C THR A 175 5.11 9.78 -4.85
N TRP A 176 5.50 10.87 -5.51
CA TRP A 176 5.86 10.83 -6.94
C TRP A 176 7.19 10.14 -7.20
N VAL A 177 8.09 10.16 -6.21
CA VAL A 177 9.39 9.52 -6.27
C VAL A 177 9.57 8.62 -5.07
N SER A 178 9.62 7.32 -5.31
CA SER A 178 9.84 6.31 -4.28
C SER A 178 11.34 6.02 -4.08
N MET A 179 11.66 5.36 -2.95
CA MET A 179 13.04 4.93 -2.69
C MET A 179 13.49 3.92 -3.75
N GLY A 180 14.52 4.30 -4.52
CA GLY A 180 15.09 3.47 -5.59
C GLY A 180 14.68 3.88 -6.99
N ASP A 181 13.77 4.86 -7.14
CA ASP A 181 13.41 5.40 -8.44
C ASP A 181 14.56 6.19 -9.06
N GLU A 182 14.81 5.93 -10.33
CA GLU A 182 15.70 6.71 -11.17
C GLU A 182 14.93 7.86 -11.83
N ASP A 183 15.66 8.93 -12.26
CA ASP A 183 15.11 10.07 -13.03
C ASP A 183 13.99 10.86 -12.31
N ALA A 184 14.23 11.21 -11.05
CA ALA A 184 13.28 11.97 -10.22
C ALA A 184 12.77 13.27 -10.89
N ALA A 185 13.62 13.99 -11.62
CA ALA A 185 13.23 15.23 -12.28
C ALA A 185 12.19 15.03 -13.39
N ASN A 186 12.31 13.96 -14.19
CA ASN A 186 11.35 13.63 -15.22
C ASN A 186 10.02 13.16 -14.61
N ARG A 187 10.08 12.38 -13.53
CA ARG A 187 8.88 11.94 -12.79
C ARG A 187 8.08 13.14 -12.27
N HIS A 188 8.75 14.14 -11.67
CA HIS A 188 8.08 15.37 -11.21
C HIS A 188 7.41 16.12 -12.38
N ASN A 189 8.05 16.21 -13.54
CA ASN A 189 7.44 16.87 -14.69
C ASN A 189 6.19 16.13 -15.21
N LEU A 190 6.24 14.81 -15.25
CA LEU A 190 5.10 13.99 -15.69
C LEU A 190 3.94 14.04 -14.69
N LEU A 191 4.24 14.08 -13.39
CA LEU A 191 3.26 13.97 -12.32
C LEU A 191 2.71 15.32 -11.84
N ALA A 192 3.37 16.45 -12.14
CA ALA A 192 2.89 17.77 -11.74
C ALA A 192 1.41 18.07 -12.09
N PRO A 193 0.86 17.62 -13.26
CA PRO A 193 -0.57 17.80 -13.55
C PRO A 193 -1.51 16.96 -12.66
N PHE A 194 -0.96 16.00 -11.91
CA PHE A 194 -1.69 15.07 -11.05
C PHE A 194 -1.61 15.43 -9.56
N GLN A 195 -1.15 16.64 -9.21
CA GLN A 195 -1.17 17.11 -7.83
C GLN A 195 -2.59 17.17 -7.27
N VAL A 196 -2.80 16.55 -6.10
CA VAL A 196 -4.06 16.68 -5.37
C VAL A 196 -4.08 18.00 -4.61
N ASN A 197 -4.95 18.89 -5.03
CA ASN A 197 -5.17 20.23 -4.47
C ASN A 197 -6.66 20.50 -4.26
N ASP A 198 -7.00 21.64 -3.64
CA ASP A 198 -8.38 22.00 -3.32
C ASP A 198 -9.30 22.00 -4.55
N ARG A 199 -8.77 22.44 -5.72
CA ARG A 199 -9.55 22.45 -6.97
C ARG A 199 -9.87 21.01 -7.41
N LEU A 200 -8.93 20.11 -7.34
CA LEU A 200 -9.12 18.71 -7.72
C LEU A 200 -10.07 18.01 -6.74
N MET A 201 -9.86 18.18 -5.41
CA MET A 201 -10.77 17.66 -4.39
C MET A 201 -12.19 18.18 -4.54
N GLY A 202 -12.36 19.43 -5.01
CA GLY A 202 -13.67 20.00 -5.28
C GLY A 202 -14.44 19.36 -6.44
N LEU A 203 -13.83 18.48 -7.24
CA LEU A 203 -14.49 17.71 -8.29
C LEU A 203 -14.99 16.34 -7.80
N ALA A 204 -14.48 15.87 -6.67
CA ALA A 204 -14.93 14.64 -6.02
C ALA A 204 -16.35 14.79 -5.44
N ASP A 205 -16.92 13.72 -4.91
CA ASP A 205 -18.15 13.83 -4.14
C ASP A 205 -17.95 14.83 -2.97
N LYS A 206 -19.02 15.56 -2.62
CA LYS A 206 -18.97 16.58 -1.55
C LYS A 206 -18.49 16.03 -0.19
N ASP A 207 -18.74 14.75 0.05
CA ASP A 207 -18.36 14.03 1.27
C ASP A 207 -17.13 13.12 1.04
N ALA A 208 -16.42 13.32 -0.07
CA ALA A 208 -15.22 12.52 -0.39
C ALA A 208 -14.13 12.70 0.67
N ILE A 209 -13.41 11.63 0.95
CA ILE A 209 -12.25 11.63 1.85
C ILE A 209 -10.95 11.55 1.05
N PHE A 210 -9.86 12.09 1.62
CA PHE A 210 -8.51 12.00 1.06
C PHE A 210 -7.66 11.05 1.89
N LEU A 211 -6.98 10.11 1.19
CA LEU A 211 -6.08 9.10 1.78
C LEU A 211 -4.68 9.20 1.15
N HIS A 212 -3.67 8.90 1.95
CA HIS A 212 -2.26 8.87 1.53
C HIS A 212 -1.43 7.99 2.48
N CYS A 213 -0.78 6.98 1.95
CA CYS A 213 -0.04 5.99 2.76
C CYS A 213 1.14 6.54 3.57
N LEU A 214 1.51 7.81 3.37
CA LEU A 214 2.64 8.49 4.00
C LEU A 214 4.01 7.78 3.79
N PRO A 215 5.13 8.55 3.71
CA PRO A 215 5.25 9.99 3.94
C PRO A 215 4.70 10.80 2.75
N ALA A 216 4.10 11.95 2.99
CA ALA A 216 3.70 12.88 1.94
C ALA A 216 4.79 13.94 1.71
N HIS A 217 5.10 14.24 0.45
CA HIS A 217 5.89 15.40 0.05
C HIS A 217 4.95 16.56 -0.23
N ARG A 218 4.68 17.33 0.83
CA ARG A 218 3.76 18.46 0.78
C ARG A 218 4.16 19.46 -0.29
N GLU A 219 3.18 19.99 -1.02
CA GLU A 219 3.33 20.87 -2.19
C GLU A 219 3.92 20.18 -3.43
N GLU A 220 4.16 18.87 -3.36
CA GLU A 220 4.45 18.03 -4.52
C GLU A 220 3.19 17.27 -4.95
N GLU A 221 3.00 16.04 -4.48
CA GLU A 221 1.82 15.23 -4.85
C GLU A 221 0.52 15.70 -4.19
N VAL A 222 0.60 16.42 -3.07
CA VAL A 222 -0.56 16.93 -2.34
C VAL A 222 -0.26 18.28 -1.70
N THR A 223 -1.21 19.22 -1.76
CA THR A 223 -1.06 20.52 -1.09
C THR A 223 -1.27 20.42 0.42
N ASN A 224 -0.69 21.38 1.17
CA ASN A 224 -0.91 21.49 2.62
C ASN A 224 -2.39 21.63 2.98
N SER A 225 -3.15 22.39 2.18
CA SER A 225 -4.57 22.61 2.39
C SER A 225 -5.41 21.33 2.32
N VAL A 226 -5.08 20.42 1.40
CA VAL A 226 -5.74 19.11 1.31
C VAL A 226 -5.25 18.20 2.44
N MET A 227 -3.93 18.14 2.65
CA MET A 227 -3.31 17.25 3.64
C MET A 227 -3.79 17.49 5.07
N ASP A 228 -4.00 18.76 5.43
CA ASP A 228 -4.47 19.19 6.76
C ASP A 228 -5.95 19.63 6.72
N GLY A 229 -6.64 19.43 5.59
CA GLY A 229 -8.02 19.83 5.39
C GLY A 229 -9.03 18.86 6.02
N PRO A 230 -10.31 19.26 6.07
CA PRO A 230 -11.35 18.49 6.74
C PRO A 230 -11.72 17.18 6.05
N GLN A 231 -11.32 16.98 4.79
CA GLN A 231 -11.52 15.74 4.04
C GLN A 231 -10.38 14.75 4.22
N SER A 232 -9.26 15.18 4.81
CA SER A 232 -8.10 14.31 5.02
C SER A 232 -8.31 13.38 6.20
N VAL A 233 -8.14 12.08 5.95
CA VAL A 233 -8.20 11.02 6.97
C VAL A 233 -6.88 10.25 7.07
N VAL A 234 -5.79 10.85 6.57
CA VAL A 234 -4.47 10.20 6.45
C VAL A 234 -3.88 9.74 7.79
N PHE A 235 -4.24 10.38 8.89
CA PHE A 235 -3.75 9.97 10.21
C PHE A 235 -4.58 8.83 10.80
N ASP A 236 -5.88 8.78 10.54
CA ASP A 236 -6.75 7.64 10.87
C ASP A 236 -6.30 6.41 10.05
N GLU A 237 -6.02 6.61 8.75
CA GLU A 237 -5.42 5.60 7.87
C GLU A 237 -4.09 5.07 8.42
N ALA A 238 -3.21 5.96 8.89
CA ALA A 238 -1.94 5.57 9.48
C ALA A 238 -2.13 4.80 10.81
N GLU A 239 -3.12 5.16 11.64
CA GLU A 239 -3.49 4.42 12.84
C GLU A 239 -4.05 3.04 12.48
N ASN A 240 -4.92 2.96 11.49
CA ASN A 240 -5.52 1.71 11.03
C ASN A 240 -4.50 0.70 10.48
N ARG A 241 -3.28 1.13 10.13
CA ARG A 241 -2.16 0.22 9.88
C ARG A 241 -1.88 -0.69 11.07
N LEU A 242 -1.97 -0.18 12.30
CA LEU A 242 -1.79 -1.00 13.50
C LEU A 242 -2.91 -2.05 13.62
N HIS A 243 -4.15 -1.64 13.43
CA HIS A 243 -5.33 -2.49 13.64
C HIS A 243 -5.45 -3.54 12.54
N ALA A 244 -5.32 -3.18 11.28
CA ALA A 244 -5.35 -4.10 10.14
C ALA A 244 -4.22 -5.14 10.23
N GLN A 245 -2.99 -4.71 10.54
CA GLN A 245 -1.85 -5.63 10.68
C GLN A 245 -2.01 -6.57 11.88
N LYS A 246 -2.64 -6.11 12.97
CA LYS A 246 -2.99 -6.98 14.10
C LYS A 246 -3.96 -8.08 13.68
N ALA A 247 -4.99 -7.74 12.91
CA ALA A 247 -5.94 -8.71 12.38
C ALA A 247 -5.27 -9.70 11.41
N VAL A 248 -4.41 -9.22 10.51
CA VAL A 248 -3.63 -10.07 9.59
C VAL A 248 -2.74 -11.04 10.36
N LEU A 249 -2.02 -10.58 11.39
CA LEU A 249 -1.20 -11.44 12.24
C LEU A 249 -2.05 -12.51 12.94
N ALA A 250 -3.15 -12.11 13.58
CA ALA A 250 -4.03 -13.03 14.29
C ALA A 250 -4.64 -14.08 13.33
N TRP A 251 -5.06 -13.67 12.13
CA TRP A 251 -5.57 -14.57 11.10
C TRP A 251 -4.50 -15.53 10.59
N CYS A 252 -3.32 -15.04 10.25
CA CYS A 252 -2.22 -15.88 9.78
C CYS A 252 -1.78 -16.93 10.81
N MET A 253 -1.88 -16.61 12.09
CA MET A 253 -1.54 -17.52 13.18
C MET A 253 -2.70 -18.41 13.65
N GLY A 254 -3.85 -18.38 12.95
CA GLY A 254 -5.01 -19.22 13.24
C GLY A 254 -5.81 -18.79 14.47
N ALA A 255 -5.63 -17.57 14.97
CA ALA A 255 -6.40 -17.04 16.10
C ALA A 255 -7.74 -16.41 15.68
N LEU A 256 -7.95 -16.20 14.39
CA LEU A 256 -9.22 -15.77 13.77
C LEU A 256 -9.63 -16.79 12.71
N SER A 257 -10.91 -17.16 12.70
CA SER A 257 -11.54 -18.07 11.73
C SER A 257 -12.29 -17.29 10.67
#